data_022e505b2fdd2f4915baaddda0ddc8b8
#
_entry.id   022e505b2fdd2f4915baaddda0ddc8b8
#
_cell.length_a   1.000
_cell.length_b   1.000
_cell.length_c   1.000
_cell.angle_alpha   90.00
_cell.angle_beta   90.00
_cell.angle_gamma   90.00
#
_symmetry.space_group_name_H-M   'P 1'
#
loop_
_entity.id
_entity.type
_entity.pdbx_description
1 polymer ?
#
loop_
_entity_poly.entity_id
_entity_poly.type
_entity_poly.pdbx_seq_one_letter_code
_entity_poly.pdbx_strand_id
1 'polypeptide(L)'
;IFQGVDGGRWVEDLFSSLPGGWVGFLIVVNLFVFFLAFFLDFFEIAFIVVPMLAPVAVKLLSPVLLESMNNNPQAAASAALVWFGVMLCVNMQTSFMHPPFGFALFYLRGVAPKEVKSSDIYWGALPWVGLQLAMVAVVMAFPSLVTTFLDKPPAVVQSQDFNFTSEENNSGTSGNKVDEDAPVTFQLDKPIK
;
A
#
# COMPACT_ATOMS: atom_id res chain seq x y z
N ILE A 1 8.20 -16.01 14.76
CA ILE A 1 9.54 -15.68 15.30
C ILE A 1 9.94 -14.26 14.92
N PHE A 2 9.86 -13.83 13.64
CA PHE A 2 10.28 -12.48 13.19
C PHE A 2 9.54 -11.34 13.92
N GLN A 3 8.23 -11.45 14.11
CA GLN A 3 7.44 -10.49 14.88
C GLN A 3 7.75 -10.54 16.40
N GLY A 4 8.16 -11.69 16.92
CA GLY A 4 8.49 -11.86 18.33
C GLY A 4 9.85 -11.26 18.76
N VAL A 5 10.68 -10.88 17.78
CA VAL A 5 11.97 -10.20 18.01
C VAL A 5 11.95 -8.74 17.52
N ASP A 6 10.76 -8.14 17.46
CA ASP A 6 10.55 -6.77 16.97
C ASP A 6 11.14 -6.48 15.58
N GLY A 7 11.24 -7.52 14.73
CA GLY A 7 11.81 -7.41 13.40
C GLY A 7 11.09 -6.39 12.51
N GLY A 8 9.79 -6.17 12.73
CA GLY A 8 9.02 -5.13 12.05
C GLY A 8 9.53 -3.72 12.36
N ARG A 9 9.87 -3.43 13.62
CA ARG A 9 10.45 -2.13 14.03
C ARG A 9 11.84 -1.92 13.44
N TRP A 10 12.64 -2.96 13.41
CA TRP A 10 13.97 -2.91 12.79
C TRP A 10 13.91 -2.54 11.31
N VAL A 11 12.99 -3.15 10.59
CA VAL A 11 12.75 -2.84 9.17
C VAL A 11 12.22 -1.41 9.03
N GLU A 12 11.29 -1.00 9.90
CA GLU A 12 10.73 0.35 9.91
C GLU A 12 11.81 1.42 10.14
N ASP A 13 12.66 1.23 11.14
CA ASP A 13 13.76 2.15 11.47
C ASP A 13 14.77 2.23 10.31
N LEU A 14 15.10 1.09 9.72
CA LEU A 14 16.01 1.02 8.58
C LEU A 14 15.49 1.82 7.38
N PHE A 15 14.23 1.62 7.03
CA PHE A 15 13.63 2.28 5.86
C PHE A 15 13.22 3.74 6.14
N SER A 16 12.88 4.08 7.39
CA SER A 16 12.59 5.47 7.77
C SER A 16 13.82 6.36 7.81
N SER A 17 15.01 5.77 8.00
CA SER A 17 16.29 6.49 7.99
C SER A 17 16.89 6.70 6.59
N LEU A 18 16.24 6.17 5.54
CA LEU A 18 16.74 6.31 4.16
C LEU A 18 16.70 7.76 3.68
N PRO A 19 17.79 8.25 3.07
CA PRO A 19 17.78 9.54 2.40
C PRO A 19 16.81 9.51 1.21
N GLY A 20 16.01 10.56 1.04
CA GLY A 20 15.03 10.66 -0.04
C GLY A 20 13.57 10.39 0.37
N GLY A 21 13.30 10.11 1.65
CA GLY A 21 11.95 9.92 2.16
C GLY A 21 11.19 8.78 1.45
N TRP A 22 9.92 9.03 1.09
CA TRP A 22 9.07 8.03 0.45
C TRP A 22 9.58 7.57 -0.93
N VAL A 23 10.23 8.46 -1.71
CA VAL A 23 10.82 8.12 -3.02
C VAL A 23 12.01 7.20 -2.84
N GLY A 24 12.90 7.51 -1.88
CA GLY A 24 14.04 6.67 -1.54
C GLY A 24 13.59 5.27 -1.11
N PHE A 25 12.57 5.19 -0.26
CA PHE A 25 11.94 3.93 0.13
C PHE A 25 11.46 3.12 -1.07
N LEU A 26 10.68 3.73 -1.97
CA LEU A 26 10.16 3.03 -3.14
C LEU A 26 11.26 2.51 -4.06
N ILE A 27 12.30 3.31 -4.32
CA ILE A 27 13.43 2.89 -5.16
C ILE A 27 14.18 1.72 -4.52
N VAL A 28 14.51 1.83 -3.24
CA VAL A 28 15.28 0.79 -2.53
C VAL A 28 14.48 -0.51 -2.45
N VAL A 29 13.19 -0.44 -2.11
CA VAL A 29 12.33 -1.64 -2.04
C VAL A 29 12.19 -2.30 -3.41
N ASN A 30 11.94 -1.52 -4.47
CA ASN A 30 11.81 -2.08 -5.81
C ASN A 30 13.12 -2.72 -6.30
N LEU A 31 14.25 -2.09 -6.02
CA LEU A 31 15.56 -2.64 -6.35
C LEU A 31 15.85 -3.92 -5.55
N PHE A 32 15.51 -3.91 -4.27
CA PHE A 32 15.66 -5.07 -3.38
C PHE A 32 14.81 -6.26 -3.86
N VAL A 33 13.52 -6.02 -4.13
CA VAL A 33 12.60 -7.05 -4.65
C VAL A 33 13.06 -7.56 -6.02
N PHE A 34 13.54 -6.68 -6.89
CA PHE A 34 14.11 -7.06 -8.18
C PHE A 34 15.31 -8.01 -8.03
N PHE A 35 16.24 -7.71 -7.12
CA PHE A 35 17.36 -8.61 -6.85
C PHE A 35 16.94 -9.91 -6.16
N LEU A 36 16.00 -9.86 -5.22
CA LEU A 36 15.45 -11.08 -4.61
C LEU A 36 14.80 -12.00 -5.65
N ALA A 37 14.16 -11.43 -6.65
CA ALA A 37 13.51 -12.17 -7.73
C ALA A 37 14.45 -13.04 -8.59
N PHE A 38 15.78 -12.87 -8.46
CA PHE A 38 16.75 -13.81 -9.05
C PHE A 38 16.87 -15.12 -8.27
N PHE A 39 16.55 -15.10 -6.97
CA PHE A 39 16.80 -16.22 -6.06
C PHE A 39 15.52 -16.80 -5.47
N LEU A 40 14.53 -15.95 -5.23
CA LEU A 40 13.27 -16.30 -4.64
C LEU A 40 12.15 -16.32 -5.69
N ASP A 41 11.22 -17.23 -5.49
CA ASP A 41 10.02 -17.30 -6.31
C ASP A 41 9.03 -16.19 -5.92
N PHE A 42 8.11 -15.91 -6.84
CA PHE A 42 7.01 -14.96 -6.64
C PHE A 42 6.24 -15.19 -5.33
N PHE A 43 5.91 -16.44 -5.01
CA PHE A 43 5.15 -16.78 -3.81
C PHE A 43 5.93 -16.45 -2.52
N GLU A 44 7.22 -16.73 -2.49
CA GLU A 44 8.06 -16.42 -1.33
C GLU A 44 8.14 -14.91 -1.10
N ILE A 45 8.33 -14.13 -2.16
CA ILE A 45 8.34 -12.67 -2.07
C ILE A 45 6.98 -12.15 -1.62
N ALA A 46 5.89 -12.63 -2.21
CA ALA A 46 4.54 -12.17 -1.92
C ALA A 46 4.10 -12.47 -0.48
N PHE A 47 4.44 -13.64 0.06
CA PHE A 47 3.99 -14.06 1.38
C PHE A 47 4.93 -13.68 2.52
N ILE A 48 6.20 -13.42 2.25
CA ILE A 48 7.20 -13.10 3.28
C ILE A 48 7.55 -11.61 3.21
N VAL A 49 8.00 -11.12 2.07
CA VAL A 49 8.55 -9.76 1.93
C VAL A 49 7.45 -8.70 1.96
N VAL A 50 6.35 -8.92 1.23
CA VAL A 50 5.27 -7.92 1.13
C VAL A 50 4.61 -7.64 2.48
N PRO A 51 4.18 -8.62 3.29
CA PRO A 51 3.60 -8.35 4.60
C PRO A 51 4.58 -7.67 5.58
N MET A 52 5.86 -7.92 5.42
CA MET A 52 6.90 -7.28 6.25
C MET A 52 7.09 -5.81 5.91
N LEU A 53 6.96 -5.44 4.63
CA LEU A 53 7.12 -4.07 4.15
C LEU A 53 5.83 -3.24 4.21
N ALA A 54 4.66 -3.88 4.27
CA ALA A 54 3.37 -3.20 4.25
C ALA A 54 3.19 -2.12 5.33
N PRO A 55 3.56 -2.33 6.62
CA PRO A 55 3.45 -1.29 7.65
C PRO A 55 4.30 -0.06 7.34
N VAL A 56 5.51 -0.27 6.85
CA VAL A 56 6.44 0.81 6.46
C VAL A 56 5.90 1.58 5.25
N ALA A 57 5.34 0.86 4.27
CA ALA A 57 4.72 1.46 3.10
C ALA A 57 3.54 2.36 3.50
N VAL A 58 2.66 1.90 4.40
CA VAL A 58 1.56 2.72 4.93
C VAL A 58 2.09 3.99 5.57
N LYS A 59 3.07 3.88 6.45
CA LYS A 59 3.63 5.03 7.18
C LYS A 59 4.23 6.09 6.25
N LEU A 60 4.95 5.67 5.22
CA LEU A 60 5.67 6.58 4.32
C LEU A 60 4.82 7.10 3.16
N LEU A 61 3.88 6.30 2.65
CA LEU A 61 3.11 6.63 1.45
C LEU A 61 1.74 7.26 1.76
N SER A 62 1.12 6.97 2.91
CA SER A 62 -0.18 7.55 3.27
C SER A 62 -0.17 9.07 3.27
N PRO A 63 0.84 9.77 3.81
CA PRO A 63 0.87 11.23 3.78
C PRO A 63 0.87 11.82 2.37
N VAL A 64 1.48 11.12 1.41
CA VAL A 64 1.54 11.52 -0.01
C VAL A 64 0.16 11.48 -0.68
N LEU A 65 -0.68 10.53 -0.25
CA LEU A 65 -2.01 10.29 -0.83
C LEU A 65 -3.14 10.94 -0.03
N LEU A 66 -2.85 11.54 1.12
CA LEU A 66 -3.85 12.08 2.04
C LEU A 66 -4.74 13.12 1.36
N GLU A 67 -4.15 14.06 0.66
CA GLU A 67 -4.86 15.12 -0.06
C GLU A 67 -5.76 14.53 -1.18
N SER A 68 -5.25 13.56 -1.93
CA SER A 68 -6.01 12.90 -3.01
C SER A 68 -7.20 12.07 -2.50
N MET A 69 -7.16 11.66 -1.22
CA MET A 69 -8.20 10.88 -0.52
C MET A 69 -9.07 11.72 0.42
N ASN A 70 -9.32 12.98 0.08
CA ASN A 70 -10.18 13.89 0.85
C ASN A 70 -9.77 14.04 2.33
N ASN A 71 -8.46 14.02 2.62
CA ASN A 71 -7.91 14.05 3.98
C ASN A 71 -8.41 12.94 4.91
N ASN A 72 -8.82 11.81 4.35
CA ASN A 72 -9.22 10.63 5.11
C ASN A 72 -8.01 9.71 5.34
N PRO A 73 -7.50 9.57 6.58
CA PRO A 73 -6.29 8.78 6.86
C PRO A 73 -6.44 7.29 6.54
N GLN A 74 -7.64 6.72 6.76
CA GLN A 74 -7.89 5.30 6.47
C GLN A 74 -7.93 5.03 4.97
N ALA A 75 -8.55 5.94 4.21
CA ALA A 75 -8.56 5.85 2.76
C ALA A 75 -7.17 6.03 2.17
N ALA A 76 -6.40 6.98 2.70
CA ALA A 76 -5.00 7.19 2.30
C ALA A 76 -4.13 5.97 2.59
N ALA A 77 -4.31 5.33 3.74
CA ALA A 77 -3.60 4.09 4.10
C ALA A 77 -3.95 2.94 3.15
N SER A 78 -5.24 2.76 2.85
CA SER A 78 -5.70 1.74 1.90
C SER A 78 -5.18 2.01 0.49
N ALA A 79 -5.24 3.25 0.02
CA ALA A 79 -4.71 3.66 -1.28
C ALA A 79 -3.19 3.45 -1.37
N ALA A 80 -2.45 3.74 -0.30
CA ALA A 80 -1.01 3.50 -0.21
C ALA A 80 -0.67 2.01 -0.36
N LEU A 81 -1.42 1.13 0.29
CA LEU A 81 -1.24 -0.32 0.17
C LEU A 81 -1.56 -0.83 -1.23
N VAL A 82 -2.64 -0.33 -1.84
CA VAL A 82 -3.00 -0.71 -3.22
C VAL A 82 -1.93 -0.23 -4.20
N TRP A 83 -1.50 1.02 -4.11
CA TRP A 83 -0.44 1.55 -4.97
C TRP A 83 0.87 0.77 -4.81
N PHE A 84 1.30 0.54 -3.57
CA PHE A 84 2.48 -0.25 -3.25
C PHE A 84 2.36 -1.70 -3.78
N GLY A 85 1.21 -2.34 -3.56
CA GLY A 85 0.94 -3.70 -4.02
C GLY A 85 0.98 -3.82 -5.55
N VAL A 86 0.33 -2.92 -6.28
CA VAL A 86 0.36 -2.90 -7.75
C VAL A 86 1.77 -2.74 -8.27
N MET A 87 2.54 -1.82 -7.70
CA MET A 87 3.93 -1.59 -8.09
C MET A 87 4.80 -2.83 -7.86
N LEU A 88 4.66 -3.49 -6.71
CA LEU A 88 5.38 -4.73 -6.43
C LEU A 88 4.93 -5.88 -7.34
N CYS A 89 3.63 -5.99 -7.65
CA CYS A 89 3.13 -7.00 -8.59
C CYS A 89 3.77 -6.86 -9.98
N VAL A 90 3.87 -5.64 -10.49
CA VAL A 90 4.55 -5.38 -11.78
C VAL A 90 6.04 -5.73 -11.69
N ASN A 91 6.69 -5.38 -10.58
CA ASN A 91 8.10 -5.70 -10.38
C ASN A 91 8.33 -7.23 -10.27
N MET A 92 7.51 -7.92 -9.49
CA MET A 92 7.64 -9.39 -9.31
C MET A 92 7.41 -10.19 -10.61
N GLN A 93 6.71 -9.64 -11.60
CA GLN A 93 6.60 -10.28 -12.92
C GLN A 93 7.96 -10.51 -13.57
N THR A 94 8.95 -9.70 -13.25
CA THR A 94 10.31 -9.87 -13.79
C THR A 94 10.93 -11.20 -13.36
N SER A 95 10.54 -11.75 -12.20
CA SER A 95 11.06 -13.02 -11.68
C SER A 95 10.88 -14.19 -12.65
N PHE A 96 9.78 -14.18 -13.43
CA PHE A 96 9.51 -15.21 -14.43
C PHE A 96 10.43 -15.16 -15.64
N MET A 97 11.10 -14.02 -15.86
CA MET A 97 11.97 -13.78 -17.01
C MET A 97 13.45 -13.65 -16.66
N HIS A 98 13.80 -13.73 -15.37
CA HIS A 98 15.20 -13.62 -14.96
C HIS A 98 15.97 -14.92 -15.21
N PRO A 99 17.08 -14.87 -15.96
CA PRO A 99 18.03 -15.98 -15.95
C PRO A 99 18.72 -16.04 -14.58
N PRO A 100 19.04 -17.21 -14.00
CA PRO A 100 18.88 -18.55 -14.57
C PRO A 100 17.55 -19.25 -14.22
N PHE A 101 16.74 -18.72 -13.27
CA PHE A 101 15.57 -19.42 -12.71
C PHE A 101 14.22 -19.00 -13.32
N GLY A 102 14.21 -18.11 -14.32
CA GLY A 102 12.97 -17.65 -14.94
C GLY A 102 12.18 -18.81 -15.57
N PHE A 103 11.09 -19.22 -14.93
CA PHE A 103 10.26 -20.33 -15.39
C PHE A 103 9.81 -20.18 -16.84
N ALA A 104 9.46 -18.97 -17.26
CA ALA A 104 9.04 -18.70 -18.63
C ALA A 104 10.17 -18.98 -19.63
N LEU A 105 11.38 -18.60 -19.35
CA LEU A 105 12.54 -18.84 -20.22
C LEU A 105 12.93 -20.29 -20.27
N PHE A 106 12.82 -20.96 -19.10
CA PHE A 106 13.11 -22.39 -19.01
C PHE A 106 12.10 -23.22 -19.80
N TYR A 107 10.81 -22.88 -19.68
CA TYR A 107 9.76 -23.53 -20.46
C TYR A 107 9.92 -23.28 -21.96
N LEU A 108 10.18 -22.03 -22.35
CA LEU A 108 10.41 -21.67 -23.75
C LEU A 108 11.57 -22.46 -24.36
N ARG A 109 12.65 -22.65 -23.59
CA ARG A 109 13.78 -23.47 -24.04
C ARG A 109 13.40 -24.93 -24.31
N GLY A 110 12.48 -25.48 -23.49
CA GLY A 110 12.00 -26.88 -23.63
C GLY A 110 11.20 -27.12 -24.92
N VAL A 111 10.49 -26.09 -25.42
CA VAL A 111 9.63 -26.20 -26.61
C VAL A 111 10.25 -25.55 -27.86
N ALA A 112 11.32 -24.79 -27.71
CA ALA A 112 11.99 -24.13 -28.83
C ALA A 112 12.66 -25.13 -29.78
N PRO A 113 12.67 -24.87 -31.09
CA PRO A 113 13.43 -25.65 -32.07
C PRO A 113 14.92 -25.73 -31.72
N LYS A 114 15.60 -26.81 -32.15
CA LYS A 114 17.01 -27.05 -31.84
C LYS A 114 17.97 -26.00 -32.43
N GLU A 115 17.52 -25.27 -33.43
CA GLU A 115 18.26 -24.20 -34.10
C GLU A 115 18.37 -22.94 -33.22
N VAL A 116 17.44 -22.75 -32.26
CA VAL A 116 17.41 -21.60 -31.36
C VAL A 116 18.38 -21.86 -30.20
N LYS A 117 19.39 -21.01 -30.07
CA LYS A 117 20.34 -21.09 -28.96
C LYS A 117 19.73 -20.51 -27.70
N SER A 118 20.12 -21.06 -26.54
CA SER A 118 19.66 -20.53 -25.24
C SER A 118 20.01 -19.06 -25.01
N SER A 119 21.18 -18.63 -25.54
CA SER A 119 21.59 -17.23 -25.47
C SER A 119 20.60 -16.30 -26.19
N ASP A 120 20.03 -16.75 -27.30
CA ASP A 120 19.09 -15.94 -28.11
C ASP A 120 17.78 -15.71 -27.33
N ILE A 121 17.35 -16.73 -26.59
CA ILE A 121 16.17 -16.65 -25.70
C ILE A 121 16.43 -15.64 -24.57
N TYR A 122 17.57 -15.70 -23.91
CA TYR A 122 17.93 -14.79 -22.83
C TYR A 122 18.09 -13.33 -23.30
N TRP A 123 18.77 -13.12 -24.43
CA TRP A 123 18.89 -11.81 -25.03
C TRP A 123 17.56 -11.25 -25.48
N GLY A 124 16.67 -12.11 -25.98
CA GLY A 124 15.30 -11.73 -26.33
C GLY A 124 14.43 -11.34 -25.14
N ALA A 125 14.70 -11.85 -23.94
CA ALA A 125 13.98 -11.50 -22.73
C ALA A 125 14.36 -10.13 -22.14
N LEU A 126 15.60 -9.67 -22.36
CA LEU A 126 16.10 -8.41 -21.76
C LEU A 126 15.23 -7.18 -22.08
N PRO A 127 14.80 -6.96 -23.33
CA PRO A 127 13.92 -5.83 -23.65
C PRO A 127 12.59 -5.85 -22.86
N TRP A 128 12.05 -7.04 -22.63
CA TRP A 128 10.81 -7.20 -21.86
C TRP A 128 10.99 -6.89 -20.38
N VAL A 129 12.11 -7.31 -19.79
CA VAL A 129 12.47 -6.92 -18.41
C VAL A 129 12.66 -5.41 -18.33
N GLY A 130 13.32 -4.81 -19.31
CA GLY A 130 13.46 -3.35 -19.41
C GLY A 130 12.11 -2.62 -19.49
N LEU A 131 11.17 -3.15 -20.28
CA LEU A 131 9.82 -2.60 -20.39
C LEU A 131 9.07 -2.69 -19.06
N GLN A 132 9.18 -3.80 -18.35
CA GLN A 132 8.56 -3.98 -17.02
C GLN A 132 9.13 -3.01 -15.98
N LEU A 133 10.45 -2.84 -15.95
CA LEU A 133 11.08 -1.85 -15.07
C LEU A 133 10.67 -0.41 -15.43
N ALA A 134 10.52 -0.10 -16.70
CA ALA A 134 9.97 1.18 -17.14
C ALA A 134 8.51 1.36 -16.64
N MET A 135 7.70 0.31 -16.68
CA MET A 135 6.34 0.34 -16.15
C MET A 135 6.33 0.57 -14.62
N VAL A 136 7.23 -0.08 -13.87
CA VAL A 136 7.40 0.19 -12.43
C VAL A 136 7.74 1.66 -12.19
N ALA A 137 8.66 2.24 -12.97
CA ALA A 137 9.00 3.65 -12.86
C ALA A 137 7.81 4.58 -13.17
N VAL A 138 6.99 4.24 -14.16
CA VAL A 138 5.76 5.00 -14.47
C VAL A 138 4.76 4.92 -13.34
N VAL A 139 4.48 3.73 -12.78
CA VAL A 139 3.55 3.56 -11.65
C VAL A 139 4.08 4.27 -10.41
N MET A 140 5.39 4.29 -10.21
CA MET A 140 6.03 5.03 -9.11
C MET A 140 5.87 6.54 -9.27
N ALA A 141 6.08 7.07 -10.50
CA ALA A 141 6.00 8.50 -10.79
C ALA A 141 4.55 9.03 -10.77
N PHE A 142 3.58 8.19 -11.14
CA PHE A 142 2.18 8.57 -11.27
C PHE A 142 1.26 7.71 -10.40
N PRO A 143 1.19 7.98 -9.08
CA PRO A 143 0.28 7.24 -8.18
C PRO A 143 -1.18 7.32 -8.62
N SER A 144 -1.57 8.41 -9.30
CA SER A 144 -2.92 8.62 -9.81
C SER A 144 -3.38 7.54 -10.80
N LEU A 145 -2.46 6.89 -11.51
CA LEU A 145 -2.81 5.77 -12.41
C LEU A 145 -3.50 4.61 -11.67
N VAL A 146 -3.11 4.39 -10.42
CA VAL A 146 -3.66 3.34 -9.57
C VAL A 146 -4.82 3.87 -8.72
N THR A 147 -4.65 5.04 -8.12
CA THR A 147 -5.62 5.58 -7.15
C THR A 147 -6.87 6.15 -7.79
N THR A 148 -6.87 6.44 -9.10
CA THR A 148 -8.08 6.91 -9.83
C THR A 148 -9.21 5.87 -9.82
N PHE A 149 -8.88 4.59 -9.73
CA PHE A 149 -9.85 3.50 -9.71
C PHE A 149 -10.38 3.17 -8.31
N LEU A 150 -9.86 3.85 -7.27
CA LEU A 150 -10.36 3.68 -5.91
C LEU A 150 -11.51 4.65 -5.64
N ASP A 151 -12.55 4.15 -4.98
CA ASP A 151 -13.65 4.99 -4.50
C ASP A 151 -13.12 6.00 -3.48
N LYS A 152 -13.38 7.28 -3.72
CA LYS A 152 -13.02 8.34 -2.78
C LYS A 152 -14.11 8.39 -1.70
N PRO A 153 -13.79 8.08 -0.45
CA PRO A 153 -14.74 8.22 0.62
C PRO A 153 -15.12 9.70 0.81
N PRO A 154 -16.31 9.99 1.39
CA PRO A 154 -16.66 11.34 1.75
C PRO A 154 -15.58 11.95 2.65
N ALA A 155 -15.34 13.25 2.48
CA ALA A 155 -14.38 13.96 3.33
C ALA A 155 -14.75 13.74 4.79
N VAL A 156 -13.78 13.38 5.62
CA VAL A 156 -13.97 13.36 7.07
C VAL A 156 -14.17 14.81 7.49
N VAL A 157 -15.42 15.18 7.70
CA VAL A 157 -15.74 16.44 8.38
C VAL A 157 -15.13 16.29 9.76
N GLN A 158 -14.01 16.97 10.01
CA GLN A 158 -13.54 17.13 11.37
C GLN A 158 -14.71 17.71 12.12
N SER A 159 -15.26 16.93 13.06
CA SER A 159 -16.24 17.42 13.99
C SER A 159 -15.61 18.67 14.62
N GLN A 160 -16.06 19.85 14.16
CA GLN A 160 -15.76 21.10 14.84
C GLN A 160 -16.09 20.82 16.29
N ASP A 161 -15.15 21.08 17.18
CA ASP A 161 -15.31 20.99 18.60
C ASP A 161 -16.71 21.53 18.95
N PHE A 162 -17.63 20.62 19.27
CA PHE A 162 -18.88 20.99 19.90
C PHE A 162 -18.47 21.49 21.29
N ASN A 163 -18.09 22.74 21.34
CA ASN A 163 -17.89 23.46 22.57
C ASN A 163 -19.27 23.58 23.19
N PHE A 164 -19.62 22.62 24.04
CA PHE A 164 -20.68 22.77 24.99
C PHE A 164 -20.24 23.87 25.96
N THR A 165 -20.44 25.12 25.59
CA THR A 165 -20.52 26.19 26.54
C THR A 165 -21.74 25.86 27.39
N SER A 166 -21.50 25.29 28.54
CA SER A 166 -22.46 25.23 29.63
C SER A 166 -22.77 26.67 29.99
N GLU A 167 -23.80 27.24 29.40
CA GLU A 167 -24.43 28.40 29.96
C GLU A 167 -25.04 27.95 31.29
N GLU A 168 -24.25 28.18 32.33
CA GLU A 168 -24.67 28.09 33.73
C GLU A 168 -25.72 29.17 33.96
N ASN A 169 -26.96 28.87 33.55
CA ASN A 169 -28.11 29.68 33.95
C ASN A 169 -28.49 29.27 35.36
N ASN A 170 -27.90 30.01 36.30
CA ASN A 170 -28.29 30.04 37.70
C ASN A 170 -29.72 30.58 37.83
N SER A 171 -30.70 29.69 37.97
CA SER A 171 -31.93 30.02 38.72
C SER A 171 -32.63 28.75 39.19
N GLY A 172 -32.51 28.54 40.44
CA GLY A 172 -33.46 28.04 41.46
C GLY A 172 -34.41 26.87 41.17
N THR A 173 -34.21 25.85 41.98
CA THR A 173 -35.30 25.09 42.67
C THR A 173 -35.93 23.90 41.96
N SER A 174 -35.83 22.82 42.68
CA SER A 174 -36.75 21.67 42.79
C SER A 174 -36.38 20.39 42.05
N GLY A 175 -36.07 19.42 42.86
CA GLY A 175 -35.73 18.04 42.56
C GLY A 175 -36.66 17.34 41.59
N ASN A 176 -36.04 16.60 40.74
CA ASN A 176 -36.64 15.41 40.16
C ASN A 176 -35.58 14.36 39.90
N LYS A 177 -35.83 13.18 40.48
CA LYS A 177 -34.99 12.01 40.30
C LYS A 177 -34.99 11.62 38.81
N VAL A 178 -33.84 11.49 38.23
CA VAL A 178 -33.67 10.91 36.89
C VAL A 178 -33.60 9.40 37.07
N ASP A 179 -34.54 8.67 36.51
CA ASP A 179 -34.49 7.21 36.38
C ASP A 179 -33.41 6.81 35.37
N GLU A 180 -32.48 6.02 35.85
CA GLU A 180 -31.23 5.61 35.17
C GLU A 180 -31.46 4.48 34.14
N ASP A 181 -32.67 4.07 33.82
CA ASP A 181 -33.02 2.90 33.01
C ASP A 181 -33.88 3.19 31.74
N ALA A 182 -33.87 4.38 31.21
CA ALA A 182 -34.60 4.66 29.96
C ALA A 182 -33.72 4.44 28.72
N PRO A 183 -34.14 3.57 27.75
CA PRO A 183 -33.39 3.37 26.53
C PRO A 183 -33.42 4.62 25.65
N VAL A 184 -32.22 5.04 25.20
CA VAL A 184 -32.06 6.18 24.29
C VAL A 184 -32.62 5.81 22.93
N THR A 185 -33.78 6.32 22.56
CA THR A 185 -34.36 6.17 21.22
C THR A 185 -33.83 7.29 20.32
N PHE A 186 -33.02 6.92 19.32
CA PHE A 186 -32.63 7.81 18.23
C PHE A 186 -33.84 7.96 17.28
N GLN A 187 -34.45 9.12 17.23
CA GLN A 187 -35.35 9.49 16.14
C GLN A 187 -34.52 10.03 14.97
N LEU A 188 -34.54 9.30 13.89
CA LEU A 188 -34.06 9.77 12.59
C LEU A 188 -35.12 10.65 11.96
N ASP A 189 -34.98 11.97 12.03
CA ASP A 189 -35.83 12.90 11.32
C ASP A 189 -35.35 13.06 9.86
N LYS A 190 -36.25 12.59 8.98
CA LYS A 190 -36.51 12.94 7.56
C LYS A 190 -35.39 13.03 6.54
N PRO A 191 -35.61 12.38 5.35
CA PRO A 191 -34.76 12.53 4.20
C PRO A 191 -34.90 13.92 3.56
N ILE A 192 -33.78 14.55 3.29
CA ILE A 192 -33.69 15.79 2.50
C ILE A 192 -33.93 15.42 1.02
N LYS A 193 -34.89 16.15 0.41
CA LYS A 193 -35.22 16.07 -1.03
C LYS A 193 -34.08 16.61 -1.89
#